data_f2e0e2c1857b63082eb1a6b088171fec
#
_entry.id   f2e0e2c1857b63082eb1a6b088171fec
#
_cell.length_a   1.000
_cell.length_b   1.000
_cell.length_c   1.000
_cell.angle_alpha   90.00
_cell.angle_beta   90.00
_cell.angle_gamma   90.00
#
_symmetry.space_group_name_H-M   'P 1'
#
loop_
_entity.id
_entity.type
_entity.pdbx_description
1 polymer ?
#
loop_
_entity_poly.entity_id
_entity_poly.type
_entity_poly.pdbx_seq_one_letter_code
_entity_poly.pdbx_strand_id
1 'polypeptide(L)'
;MKIVFEDKNIIVINKPAGLLVHPVKNEKDTLTDWLIKNHPEIKNVGDSPIRPGIVHRLDKDTSGLMVIAKNQESFDFLKNQFINRKIEKKYLALVHGMLKEKSGII
;
A
#
# COMPACT_ATOMS: atom_id res chain seq x y z
N MET A 1 -5.79 -9.33 7.81
CA MET A 1 -5.24 -8.00 7.46
C MET A 1 -5.45 -7.05 8.62
N LYS A 2 -4.40 -6.38 9.05
CA LYS A 2 -4.50 -5.47 10.20
C LYS A 2 -4.64 -4.03 9.73
N ILE A 3 -5.73 -3.36 10.16
CA ILE A 3 -5.91 -1.93 9.95
C ILE A 3 -5.28 -1.20 11.13
N VAL A 4 -4.31 -0.34 10.82
CA VAL A 4 -3.58 0.43 11.83
C VAL A 4 -4.30 1.75 12.13
N PHE A 5 -4.90 2.34 11.09
CA PHE A 5 -5.63 3.60 11.20
C PHE A 5 -6.66 3.66 10.08
N GLU A 6 -7.79 4.26 10.37
CA GLU A 6 -8.83 4.50 9.36
C GLU A 6 -9.62 5.75 9.72
N ASP A 7 -9.88 6.59 8.72
CA ASP A 7 -10.83 7.68 8.82
C ASP A 7 -11.68 7.72 7.54
N LYS A 8 -12.38 8.81 7.28
CA LYS A 8 -13.24 8.93 6.10
C LYS A 8 -12.46 9.04 4.79
N ASN A 9 -11.17 9.35 4.85
CA ASN A 9 -10.35 9.66 3.68
C ASN A 9 -9.34 8.57 3.34
N ILE A 10 -8.78 7.91 4.35
CA ILE A 10 -7.70 6.94 4.17
C ILE A 10 -7.86 5.72 5.07
N ILE A 11 -7.22 4.64 4.66
CA ILE A 11 -6.98 3.47 5.50
C ILE A 11 -5.48 3.22 5.50
N VAL A 12 -4.91 3.02 6.67
CA VAL A 12 -3.52 2.57 6.80
C VAL A 12 -3.54 1.14 7.29
N ILE A 13 -2.92 0.25 6.51
CA ILE A 13 -2.85 -1.17 6.83
C ILE A 13 -1.41 -1.60 7.04
N ASN A 14 -1.25 -2.70 7.75
CA ASN A 14 0.01 -3.41 7.82
C ASN A 14 -0.09 -4.63 6.91
N LYS A 15 0.51 -4.53 5.71
CA LYS A 15 0.47 -5.62 4.74
C LYS A 15 1.38 -6.75 5.21
N PRO A 16 0.88 -7.99 5.29
CA PRO A 16 1.74 -9.12 5.61
C PRO A 16 2.65 -9.49 4.43
N ALA A 17 3.78 -10.12 4.73
CA ALA A 17 4.61 -10.72 3.70
C ALA A 17 3.84 -11.86 3.02
N GLY A 18 4.09 -12.07 1.75
CA GLY A 18 3.44 -13.13 0.97
C GLY A 18 2.14 -12.70 0.28
N LEU A 19 1.68 -11.46 0.48
CA LEU A 19 0.45 -10.95 -0.12
C LEU A 19 0.77 -9.97 -1.24
N LEU A 20 0.29 -10.28 -2.46
CA LEU A 20 0.35 -9.34 -3.59
C LEU A 20 -0.58 -8.16 -3.37
N VAL A 21 -0.16 -6.97 -3.79
CA VAL A 21 -0.99 -5.77 -3.70
C VAL A 21 -2.14 -5.82 -4.70
N HIS A 22 -1.85 -6.11 -5.97
CA HIS A 22 -2.86 -6.18 -7.02
C HIS A 22 -2.65 -7.42 -7.89
N PRO A 23 -3.70 -7.87 -8.62
CA PRO A 23 -3.61 -9.08 -9.43
C PRO A 23 -2.51 -9.01 -10.49
N VAL A 24 -1.77 -10.11 -10.61
CA VAL A 24 -0.79 -10.34 -11.69
C VAL A 24 -1.13 -11.68 -12.31
N LYS A 25 -1.44 -11.70 -13.60
CA LYS A 25 -1.89 -12.90 -14.30
C LYS A 25 -3.11 -13.54 -13.62
N ASN A 26 -2.98 -14.77 -13.14
CA ASN A 26 -4.08 -15.52 -12.53
C ASN A 26 -4.04 -15.52 -10.99
N GLU A 27 -3.23 -14.65 -10.40
CA GLU A 27 -3.14 -14.56 -8.95
C GLU A 27 -4.46 -14.05 -8.35
N LYS A 28 -4.87 -14.66 -7.24
CA LYS A 28 -6.09 -14.34 -6.51
C LYS A 28 -5.74 -13.98 -5.06
N ASP A 29 -6.74 -13.47 -4.34
CA ASP A 29 -6.59 -13.13 -2.92
C ASP A 29 -5.50 -12.09 -2.68
N THR A 30 -5.50 -11.06 -3.53
CA THR A 30 -4.59 -9.92 -3.39
C THR A 30 -5.15 -8.90 -2.39
N LEU A 31 -4.33 -7.90 -2.06
CA LEU A 31 -4.78 -6.79 -1.21
C LEU A 31 -5.99 -6.08 -1.82
N THR A 32 -6.00 -5.86 -3.14
CA THR A 32 -7.14 -5.20 -3.80
C THR A 32 -8.42 -6.02 -3.70
N ASP A 33 -8.33 -7.34 -3.73
CA ASP A 33 -9.49 -8.22 -3.51
C ASP A 33 -10.05 -8.03 -2.10
N TRP A 34 -9.17 -7.97 -1.11
CA TRP A 34 -9.57 -7.73 0.28
C TRP A 34 -10.22 -6.35 0.44
N LEU A 35 -9.65 -5.33 -0.21
CA LEU A 35 -10.19 -3.96 -0.15
C LEU A 35 -11.60 -3.89 -0.74
N ILE A 36 -11.81 -4.46 -1.92
CA ILE A 36 -13.12 -4.44 -2.58
C ILE A 36 -14.16 -5.19 -1.75
N LYS A 37 -13.77 -6.31 -1.15
CA LYS A 37 -14.67 -7.10 -0.31
C LYS A 37 -15.08 -6.38 0.97
N ASN A 38 -14.13 -5.72 1.63
CA ASN A 38 -14.36 -5.10 2.94
C ASN A 38 -14.69 -3.61 2.87
N HIS A 39 -14.31 -2.96 1.77
CA HIS A 39 -14.50 -1.52 1.55
C HIS A 39 -14.93 -1.28 0.09
N PRO A 40 -16.16 -1.73 -0.28
CA PRO A 40 -16.61 -1.65 -1.68
C PRO A 40 -16.69 -0.21 -2.21
N GLU A 41 -16.79 0.79 -1.33
CA GLU A 41 -16.78 2.20 -1.72
C GLU A 41 -15.49 2.63 -2.41
N ILE A 42 -14.40 1.86 -2.25
CA ILE A 42 -13.10 2.18 -2.85
C ILE A 42 -13.01 1.72 -4.31
N LYS A 43 -13.93 0.88 -4.75
CA LYS A 43 -13.86 0.20 -6.07
C LYS A 43 -13.54 1.13 -7.24
N ASN A 44 -14.08 2.35 -7.24
CA ASN A 44 -13.91 3.30 -8.34
C ASN A 44 -12.92 4.42 -8.01
N VAL A 45 -12.19 4.30 -6.91
CA VAL A 45 -11.19 5.30 -6.51
C VAL A 45 -9.87 5.01 -7.20
N GLY A 46 -9.30 6.02 -7.85
CA GLY A 46 -8.01 5.91 -8.49
C GLY A 46 -8.07 6.03 -10.01
N ASP A 47 -6.99 5.60 -10.66
CA ASP A 47 -6.83 5.70 -12.11
C ASP A 47 -6.76 4.33 -12.80
N SER A 48 -6.96 3.24 -12.06
CA SER A 48 -6.95 1.90 -12.62
C SER A 48 -7.94 0.99 -11.89
N PRO A 49 -8.80 0.24 -12.60
CA PRO A 49 -9.78 -0.65 -11.97
C PRO A 49 -9.15 -1.85 -11.26
N ILE A 50 -7.91 -2.20 -11.58
CA ILE A 50 -7.25 -3.35 -10.95
C ILE A 50 -6.52 -3.00 -9.65
N ARG A 51 -6.43 -1.71 -9.32
CA ARG A 51 -5.78 -1.26 -8.08
C ARG A 51 -6.50 -0.05 -7.48
N PRO A 52 -7.75 -0.23 -7.07
CA PRO A 52 -8.54 0.87 -6.51
C PRO A 52 -7.93 1.38 -5.21
N GLY A 53 -7.82 2.71 -5.10
CA GLY A 53 -7.30 3.37 -3.91
C GLY A 53 -5.80 3.21 -3.66
N ILE A 54 -5.09 2.49 -4.50
CA ILE A 54 -3.67 2.18 -4.34
C ILE A 54 -2.81 3.28 -4.94
N VAL A 55 -2.07 3.99 -4.11
CA VAL A 55 -1.16 5.07 -4.54
C VAL A 55 0.31 4.64 -4.52
N HIS A 56 0.62 3.55 -3.86
CA HIS A 56 1.94 2.93 -3.83
C HIS A 56 1.78 1.45 -3.56
N ARG A 57 2.86 0.70 -3.71
CA ARG A 57 2.81 -0.73 -3.43
C ARG A 57 4.08 -1.21 -2.76
N LEU A 58 3.95 -2.33 -2.06
CA LEU A 58 5.06 -3.11 -1.57
C LEU A 58 5.13 -4.41 -2.36
N ASP A 59 6.32 -4.98 -2.48
CA ASP A 59 6.49 -6.26 -3.13
C ASP A 59 5.74 -7.36 -2.36
N LYS A 60 5.44 -8.47 -3.05
CA LYS A 60 4.69 -9.59 -2.46
C LYS A 60 5.23 -9.99 -1.09
N ASP A 61 6.54 -10.20 -1.01
CA ASP A 61 7.18 -10.73 0.20
C ASP A 61 7.63 -9.65 1.18
N THR A 62 7.33 -8.39 0.90
CA THR A 62 7.62 -7.28 1.80
C THR A 62 6.40 -7.00 2.67
N SER A 63 6.60 -6.99 3.99
CA SER A 63 5.59 -6.53 4.94
C SER A 63 5.78 -5.05 5.22
N GLY A 64 4.73 -4.39 5.67
CA GLY A 64 4.85 -2.99 6.08
C GLY A 64 3.58 -2.19 5.90
N LEU A 65 3.68 -0.92 6.25
CA LEU A 65 2.55 -0.01 6.20
C LEU A 65 2.24 0.42 4.78
N MET A 66 0.97 0.44 4.45
CA MET A 66 0.46 1.01 3.20
C MET A 66 -0.70 1.95 3.51
N VAL A 67 -0.72 3.08 2.84
CA VAL A 67 -1.84 4.02 2.89
C VAL A 67 -2.72 3.81 1.66
N ILE A 68 -4.02 3.73 1.88
CA ILE A 68 -5.02 3.51 0.83
C ILE A 68 -5.99 4.69 0.86
N ALA A 69 -6.27 5.26 -0.31
CA ALA A 69 -7.22 6.34 -0.45
C ALA A 69 -8.66 5.80 -0.52
N LYS A 70 -9.57 6.38 0.26
CA LYS A 70 -10.97 5.98 0.28
C LYS A 70 -11.83 6.81 -0.68
N ASN A 71 -11.31 7.92 -1.16
CA ASN A 71 -12.00 8.78 -2.12
C ASN A 71 -11.01 9.35 -3.13
N GLN A 72 -11.56 9.90 -4.23
CA GLN A 72 -10.73 10.36 -5.34
C GLN A 72 -9.87 11.57 -4.96
N GLU A 73 -10.39 12.48 -4.16
CA GLU A 73 -9.64 13.66 -3.71
C GLU A 73 -8.39 13.25 -2.92
N SER A 74 -8.56 12.33 -1.99
CA SER A 74 -7.45 11.80 -1.20
C SER A 74 -6.46 11.02 -2.06
N PHE A 75 -6.97 10.27 -3.04
CA PHE A 75 -6.13 9.55 -4.00
C PHE A 75 -5.23 10.53 -4.76
N ASP A 76 -5.79 11.58 -5.32
CA ASP A 76 -5.03 12.56 -6.11
C ASP A 76 -3.99 13.26 -5.25
N PHE A 77 -4.35 13.64 -4.04
CA PHE A 77 -3.43 14.27 -3.09
C PHE A 77 -2.25 13.35 -2.76
N LEU A 78 -2.53 12.12 -2.36
CA LEU A 78 -1.49 11.16 -2.00
C LEU A 78 -0.61 10.79 -3.18
N LYS A 79 -1.21 10.59 -4.35
CA LYS A 79 -0.45 10.29 -5.56
C LYS A 79 0.57 11.39 -5.87
N ASN A 80 0.17 12.65 -5.73
CA ASN A 80 1.08 13.78 -5.91
C ASN A 80 2.21 13.78 -4.88
N GLN A 81 1.93 13.41 -3.63
CA GLN A 81 2.97 13.31 -2.61
C GLN A 81 4.02 12.27 -2.98
N PHE A 82 3.60 11.12 -3.51
CA PHE A 82 4.53 10.08 -3.95
C PHE A 82 5.32 10.50 -5.19
N ILE A 83 4.65 11.08 -6.18
CA ILE A 83 5.30 11.53 -7.42
C ILE A 83 6.36 12.61 -7.11
N ASN A 84 6.06 13.53 -6.22
CA ASN A 84 6.95 14.62 -5.84
C ASN A 84 7.93 14.23 -4.73
N ARG A 85 7.98 12.96 -4.35
CA ARG A 85 8.89 12.43 -3.34
C ARG A 85 8.80 13.16 -2.00
N LYS A 86 7.60 13.60 -1.63
CA LYS A 86 7.34 14.26 -0.34
C LYS A 86 7.08 13.27 0.78
N ILE A 87 6.97 11.99 0.46
CA ILE A 87 6.74 10.92 1.42
C ILE A 87 8.07 10.24 1.73
N GLU A 88 8.38 10.13 3.00
CA GLU A 88 9.56 9.42 3.46
C GLU A 88 9.25 7.93 3.57
N LYS A 89 10.08 7.10 2.93
CA LYS A 89 9.95 5.65 2.96
C LYS A 89 11.10 5.04 3.75
N LYS A 90 10.77 4.21 4.73
CA LYS A 90 11.75 3.51 5.55
C LYS A 90 11.50 2.02 5.49
N TYR A 91 12.56 1.25 5.26
CA TYR A 91 12.51 -0.20 5.23
C TYR A 91 13.49 -0.78 6.23
N LEU A 92 13.07 -1.86 6.88
CA LEU A 92 13.95 -2.67 7.71
C LEU A 92 14.26 -3.96 6.96
N ALA A 93 15.53 -4.19 6.65
CA ALA A 93 15.97 -5.39 5.97
C ALA A 93 16.89 -6.20 6.88
N LEU A 94 16.64 -7.51 6.97
CA LEU A 94 17.51 -8.42 7.68
C LEU A 94 18.52 -8.99 6.67
N VAL A 95 19.80 -8.75 6.91
CA VAL A 95 20.88 -9.21 6.03
C VAL A 95 21.93 -9.97 6.85
N HIS A 96 22.73 -10.80 6.18
CA HIS A 96 23.88 -11.44 6.81
C HIS A 96 24.96 -10.40 7.04
N GLY A 97 25.46 -10.32 8.27
CA GLY A 97 26.49 -9.37 8.66
C GLY A 97 25.92 -8.17 9.39
N MET A 98 26.79 -7.22 9.71
CA MET A 98 26.40 -6.00 10.40
C MET A 98 25.99 -4.93 9.42
N LEU A 99 24.84 -4.31 9.69
CA LEU A 99 24.46 -3.08 9.00
C LEU A 99 25.28 -1.92 9.55
N LYS A 100 25.84 -1.10 8.66
CA LYS A 100 26.56 0.11 9.05
C LYS A 100 25.63 1.19 9.58
N GLU A 101 24.39 1.17 9.13
CA GLU A 101 23.36 2.13 9.55
C GLU A 101 22.16 1.36 10.07
N LYS A 102 21.47 1.94 11.05
CA LYS A 102 20.30 1.33 11.66
C LYS A 102 19.06 1.41 10.78
N SER A 103 19.02 2.34 9.84
CA SER A 103 17.93 2.49 8.89
C SER A 103 18.42 3.11 7.59
N GLY A 104 17.70 2.84 6.52
CA GLY A 104 17.96 3.45 5.22
C GLY A 104 16.67 4.03 4.65
N ILE A 105 16.82 4.94 3.68
CA ILE A 105 15.71 5.53 2.93
C ILE A 105 15.76 4.99 1.51
N ILE A 106 14.63 4.49 1.05
CA ILE A 106 14.51 3.92 -0.30
C ILE A 106 13.49 4.67 -1.10
#